data_8f05702e18af8455305d95436f0f3e7a
#
_entry.id   8f05702e18af8455305d95436f0f3e7a
#
_cell.length_a   1.000
_cell.length_b   1.000
_cell.length_c   1.000
_cell.angle_alpha   90.00
_cell.angle_beta   90.00
_cell.angle_gamma   90.00
#
_symmetry.space_group_name_H-M   'P 1'
#
loop_
_entity.id
_entity.type
_entity.pdbx_description
1 polymer ?
#
loop_
_entity_poly.entity_id
_entity_poly.type
_entity_poly.pdbx_seq_one_letter_code
_entity_poly.pdbx_strand_id
1 'polypeptide(L)'
;MRKNFGAKAILYPMPVFIIGTYNEDGTPNAMNAAWGGISEETEISICVDGAHKTADNLLARKAFTVSMATADYAAACDYVGIVSGNKVPDKFERAGFHAIKSELVDAPIIQELPMTLECRVISYDKESCHLVGEIVNVSAEESYLNDKGEVDTMKLRPLLYDPMSHCYRVPGEVAARAFHVGMSLK
;
A
#
# COMPACT_ATOMS: atom_id res chain seq x y z
N MET A 1 -1.08 33.66 11.62
CA MET A 1 -0.07 33.90 10.57
C MET A 1 0.23 32.56 9.91
N ARG A 2 0.33 32.48 8.56
CA ARG A 2 0.69 31.26 7.82
C ARG A 2 2.14 31.34 7.38
N LYS A 3 2.86 30.19 7.39
CA LYS A 3 4.20 30.06 6.83
C LYS A 3 4.10 29.42 5.45
N ASN A 4 4.77 29.97 4.45
CA ASN A 4 4.84 29.41 3.11
C ASN A 4 6.03 28.43 3.00
N PHE A 5 5.79 27.26 2.42
CA PHE A 5 6.80 26.22 2.21
C PHE A 5 7.24 26.07 0.74
N GLY A 6 6.63 26.85 -0.17
CA GLY A 6 6.83 26.68 -1.61
C GLY A 6 6.16 25.42 -2.15
N ALA A 7 6.50 25.04 -3.39
CA ALA A 7 6.01 23.80 -4.02
C ALA A 7 6.74 22.60 -3.43
N LYS A 8 6.03 21.79 -2.63
CA LYS A 8 6.54 20.59 -1.97
C LYS A 8 5.46 19.52 -1.92
N ALA A 9 5.86 18.25 -2.03
CA ALA A 9 4.98 17.10 -1.89
C ALA A 9 4.68 16.82 -0.39
N ILE A 10 3.93 17.72 0.25
CA ILE A 10 3.53 17.62 1.67
C ILE A 10 2.03 17.47 1.71
N LEU A 11 1.58 16.30 2.09
CA LEU A 11 0.15 15.96 2.23
C LEU A 11 -0.02 15.08 3.48
N TYR A 12 -1.15 15.21 4.16
CA TYR A 12 -1.52 14.38 5.30
C TYR A 12 -2.99 13.95 5.21
N PRO A 13 -3.32 12.70 5.55
CA PRO A 13 -2.40 11.60 5.82
C PRO A 13 -1.84 11.01 4.52
N MET A 14 -0.59 10.53 4.54
CA MET A 14 -0.06 9.72 3.44
C MET A 14 -0.07 8.25 3.86
N PRO A 15 -0.68 7.36 3.07
CA PRO A 15 -0.66 5.93 3.34
C PRO A 15 0.74 5.34 3.13
N VAL A 16 0.96 4.13 3.65
CA VAL A 16 2.12 3.31 3.32
C VAL A 16 1.62 2.00 2.72
N PHE A 17 1.78 1.86 1.41
CA PHE A 17 1.40 0.67 0.65
C PHE A 17 2.59 -0.24 0.44
N ILE A 18 2.39 -1.56 0.57
CA ILE A 18 3.34 -2.57 0.13
C ILE A 18 2.75 -3.25 -1.11
N ILE A 19 3.37 -2.96 -2.26
CA ILE A 19 2.93 -3.48 -3.55
C ILE A 19 3.64 -4.82 -3.78
N GLY A 20 2.87 -5.90 -3.86
CA GLY A 20 3.33 -7.25 -4.18
C GLY A 20 3.17 -7.56 -5.65
N THR A 21 4.20 -8.12 -6.28
CA THR A 21 4.18 -8.58 -7.68
C THR A 21 5.04 -9.85 -7.82
N TYR A 22 4.78 -10.67 -8.85
CA TYR A 22 5.72 -11.72 -9.23
C TYR A 22 6.72 -11.23 -10.27
N ASN A 23 7.97 -11.63 -10.11
CA ASN A 23 9.02 -11.52 -11.11
C ASN A 23 8.72 -12.44 -12.30
N GLU A 24 9.48 -12.31 -13.39
CA GLU A 24 9.34 -13.16 -14.58
C GLU A 24 9.53 -14.65 -14.28
N ASP A 25 10.46 -14.97 -13.39
CA ASP A 25 10.77 -16.34 -12.92
C ASP A 25 9.76 -16.89 -11.89
N GLY A 26 8.74 -16.11 -11.52
CA GLY A 26 7.70 -16.49 -10.54
C GLY A 26 8.10 -16.22 -9.09
N THR A 27 9.28 -15.71 -8.80
CA THR A 27 9.65 -15.30 -7.43
C THR A 27 8.89 -14.04 -7.00
N PRO A 28 8.53 -13.90 -5.71
CA PRO A 28 7.81 -12.73 -5.24
C PRO A 28 8.74 -11.51 -5.11
N ASN A 29 8.17 -10.32 -5.34
CA ASN A 29 8.80 -9.03 -5.11
C ASN A 29 7.84 -8.11 -4.38
N ALA A 30 8.34 -7.27 -3.49
CA ALA A 30 7.58 -6.23 -2.82
C ALA A 30 8.29 -4.88 -2.92
N MET A 31 7.53 -3.79 -2.96
CA MET A 31 8.03 -2.43 -2.80
C MET A 31 7.11 -1.59 -1.92
N ASN A 32 7.69 -0.60 -1.25
CA ASN A 32 6.93 0.40 -0.49
C ASN A 32 6.58 1.58 -1.41
N ALA A 33 5.34 2.08 -1.31
CA ALA A 33 4.87 3.29 -1.97
C ALA A 33 3.97 4.09 -1.02
N ALA A 34 4.03 5.42 -1.14
CA ALA A 34 3.22 6.32 -0.31
C ALA A 34 2.37 7.30 -1.14
N TRP A 35 2.59 7.36 -2.44
CA TRP A 35 1.89 8.28 -3.32
C TRP A 35 0.78 7.55 -4.07
N GLY A 36 -0.44 7.61 -3.52
CA GLY A 36 -1.60 6.95 -4.11
C GLY A 36 -2.82 6.98 -3.19
N GLY A 37 -3.90 6.39 -3.67
CA GLY A 37 -5.16 6.27 -2.96
C GLY A 37 -6.27 5.69 -3.83
N ILE A 38 -7.45 5.51 -3.23
CA ILE A 38 -8.66 5.14 -3.96
C ILE A 38 -9.01 6.27 -4.93
N SER A 39 -9.18 5.95 -6.21
CA SER A 39 -9.53 6.89 -7.29
C SER A 39 -10.98 6.77 -7.75
N GLU A 40 -11.58 5.59 -7.64
CA GLU A 40 -12.99 5.28 -7.89
C GLU A 40 -13.47 4.20 -6.91
N GLU A 41 -14.74 3.81 -6.91
CA GLU A 41 -15.31 2.83 -5.97
C GLU A 41 -14.53 1.50 -5.92
N THR A 42 -14.01 1.07 -7.08
CA THR A 42 -13.24 -0.17 -7.23
C THR A 42 -11.90 0.06 -7.92
N GLU A 43 -11.34 1.28 -7.82
CA GLU A 43 -10.05 1.58 -8.43
C GLU A 43 -9.08 2.22 -7.44
N ILE A 44 -7.81 1.89 -7.61
CA ILE A 44 -6.69 2.49 -6.88
C ILE A 44 -5.69 3.09 -7.88
N SER A 45 -5.25 4.33 -7.59
CA SER A 45 -4.17 4.99 -8.34
C SER A 45 -2.93 5.10 -7.48
N ILE A 46 -1.77 4.74 -8.03
CA ILE A 46 -0.48 4.77 -7.32
C ILE A 46 0.61 5.32 -8.26
N CYS A 47 1.49 6.16 -7.73
CA CYS A 47 2.70 6.56 -8.44
C CYS A 47 3.78 5.48 -8.26
N VAL A 48 4.18 4.83 -9.34
CA VAL A 48 5.23 3.80 -9.38
C VAL A 48 6.28 4.19 -10.40
N ASP A 49 7.48 4.54 -9.96
CA ASP A 49 8.58 4.93 -10.84
C ASP A 49 8.97 3.78 -11.80
N GLY A 50 9.10 4.13 -13.08
CA GLY A 50 9.41 3.18 -14.15
C GLY A 50 10.77 2.47 -14.04
N ALA A 51 11.68 2.95 -13.20
CA ALA A 51 12.98 2.33 -12.93
C ALA A 51 12.91 1.18 -11.89
N HIS A 52 11.78 1.02 -11.20
CA HIS A 52 11.61 -0.04 -10.21
C HIS A 52 11.35 -1.40 -10.87
N LYS A 53 11.84 -2.49 -10.25
CA LYS A 53 11.52 -3.86 -10.67
C LYS A 53 10.01 -4.12 -10.73
N THR A 54 9.27 -3.52 -9.81
CA THR A 54 7.80 -3.58 -9.77
C THR A 54 7.16 -3.06 -11.06
N ALA A 55 7.72 -2.00 -11.68
CA ALA A 55 7.22 -1.45 -12.94
C ALA A 55 7.28 -2.48 -14.08
N ASP A 56 8.39 -3.22 -14.19
CA ASP A 56 8.54 -4.28 -15.18
C ASP A 56 7.55 -5.43 -14.91
N ASN A 57 7.40 -5.81 -13.65
CA ASN A 57 6.46 -6.84 -13.22
C ASN A 57 5.00 -6.47 -13.52
N LEU A 58 4.59 -5.22 -13.28
CA LEU A 58 3.25 -4.70 -13.62
C LEU A 58 2.95 -4.82 -15.11
N LEU A 59 3.93 -4.51 -15.95
CA LEU A 59 3.77 -4.61 -17.42
C LEU A 59 3.68 -6.07 -17.87
N ALA A 60 4.44 -6.97 -17.26
CA ALA A 60 4.49 -8.39 -17.62
C ALA A 60 3.28 -9.17 -17.09
N ARG A 61 2.95 -9.02 -15.80
CA ARG A 61 1.92 -9.83 -15.11
C ARG A 61 0.52 -9.24 -15.15
N LYS A 62 0.40 -7.91 -15.37
CA LYS A 62 -0.87 -7.20 -15.38
C LYS A 62 -1.69 -7.35 -14.09
N ALA A 63 -1.00 -7.67 -12.98
CA ALA A 63 -1.59 -7.91 -11.66
C ALA A 63 -0.64 -7.49 -10.56
N PHE A 64 -1.21 -7.10 -9.42
CA PHE A 64 -0.47 -6.73 -8.22
C PHE A 64 -1.36 -6.85 -6.99
N THR A 65 -0.74 -6.87 -5.82
CA THR A 65 -1.43 -6.68 -4.54
C THR A 65 -1.00 -5.39 -3.89
N VAL A 66 -1.87 -4.83 -3.05
CA VAL A 66 -1.57 -3.67 -2.20
C VAL A 66 -1.90 -4.03 -0.77
N SER A 67 -0.88 -4.34 0.02
CA SER A 67 -1.05 -4.62 1.44
C SER A 67 -0.83 -3.36 2.27
N MET A 68 -1.57 -3.22 3.37
CA MET A 68 -1.35 -2.14 4.32
C MET A 68 -0.11 -2.45 5.16
N ALA A 69 0.89 -1.56 5.11
CA ALA A 69 2.00 -1.64 6.04
C ALA A 69 1.51 -1.43 7.47
N THR A 70 1.98 -2.23 8.42
CA THR A 70 1.57 -2.14 9.82
C THR A 70 2.74 -1.80 10.74
N ALA A 71 2.44 -1.29 11.94
CA ALA A 71 3.45 -0.91 12.91
C ALA A 71 4.33 -2.10 13.33
N ASP A 72 3.77 -3.29 13.37
CA ASP A 72 4.48 -4.51 13.82
C ASP A 72 5.53 -4.97 12.79
N TYR A 73 5.31 -4.66 11.51
CA TYR A 73 6.21 -4.97 10.39
C TYR A 73 6.88 -3.74 9.79
N ALA A 74 6.97 -2.62 10.53
CA ALA A 74 7.50 -1.36 10.02
C ALA A 74 8.91 -1.49 9.41
N ALA A 75 9.81 -2.23 10.06
CA ALA A 75 11.17 -2.44 9.56
C ALA A 75 11.20 -3.22 8.23
N ALA A 76 10.41 -4.27 8.10
CA ALA A 76 10.30 -5.07 6.88
C ALA A 76 9.69 -4.23 5.72
N CYS A 77 8.63 -3.48 6.04
CA CYS A 77 7.96 -2.58 5.09
C CYS A 77 8.88 -1.46 4.60
N ASP A 78 9.69 -0.88 5.48
CA ASP A 78 10.69 0.13 5.12
C ASP A 78 11.81 -0.47 4.27
N TYR A 79 12.35 -1.63 4.69
CA TYR A 79 13.41 -2.33 3.97
C TYR A 79 13.08 -2.58 2.51
N VAL A 80 11.87 -3.06 2.18
CA VAL A 80 11.48 -3.31 0.79
C VAL A 80 11.30 -2.02 -0.03
N GLY A 81 11.23 -0.86 0.63
CA GLY A 81 11.22 0.47 0.01
C GLY A 81 12.61 0.99 -0.31
N ILE A 82 13.58 0.82 0.61
CA ILE A 82 14.95 1.35 0.45
C ILE A 82 15.84 0.47 -0.41
N VAL A 83 15.48 -0.82 -0.60
CA VAL A 83 16.27 -1.78 -1.38
C VAL A 83 15.62 -2.07 -2.74
N SER A 84 16.40 -1.89 -3.80
CA SER A 84 15.92 -2.17 -5.18
C SER A 84 15.92 -3.67 -5.48
N GLY A 85 14.78 -4.21 -5.96
CA GLY A 85 14.68 -5.59 -6.46
C GLY A 85 15.57 -5.89 -7.67
N ASN A 86 15.99 -4.86 -8.41
CA ASN A 86 16.96 -5.01 -9.50
C ASN A 86 18.39 -5.30 -9.00
N LYS A 87 18.71 -4.95 -7.73
CA LYS A 87 20.03 -5.15 -7.12
C LYS A 87 20.05 -6.29 -6.10
N VAL A 88 18.93 -6.50 -5.42
CA VAL A 88 18.77 -7.52 -4.37
C VAL A 88 17.51 -8.34 -4.70
N PRO A 89 17.64 -9.39 -5.53
CA PRO A 89 16.49 -10.18 -6.00
C PRO A 89 15.74 -10.88 -4.86
N ASP A 90 16.45 -11.27 -3.80
CA ASP A 90 15.93 -11.95 -2.61
C ASP A 90 15.46 -10.99 -1.49
N LYS A 91 15.22 -9.70 -1.81
CA LYS A 91 14.81 -8.71 -0.80
C LYS A 91 13.49 -9.06 -0.11
N PHE A 92 12.60 -9.77 -0.78
CA PHE A 92 11.32 -10.21 -0.23
C PHE A 92 11.53 -11.17 0.95
N GLU A 93 12.36 -12.19 0.75
CA GLU A 93 12.73 -13.16 1.79
C GLU A 93 13.56 -12.52 2.91
N ARG A 94 14.50 -11.62 2.55
CA ARG A 94 15.31 -10.88 3.55
C ARG A 94 14.48 -9.96 4.43
N ALA A 95 13.34 -9.48 3.94
CA ALA A 95 12.37 -8.74 4.75
C ALA A 95 11.63 -9.65 5.76
N GLY A 96 11.78 -10.98 5.65
CA GLY A 96 11.04 -11.96 6.43
C GLY A 96 9.61 -12.16 5.93
N PHE A 97 9.32 -11.80 4.69
CA PHE A 97 8.01 -11.99 4.09
C PHE A 97 7.83 -13.37 3.48
N HIS A 98 6.62 -13.92 3.59
CA HIS A 98 6.18 -15.16 2.97
C HIS A 98 5.04 -14.87 2.01
N ALA A 99 5.13 -15.42 0.78
CA ALA A 99 4.13 -15.22 -0.24
C ALA A 99 3.07 -16.32 -0.22
N ILE A 100 1.81 -15.93 -0.20
CA ILE A 100 0.66 -16.79 -0.52
C ILE A 100 0.21 -16.41 -1.93
N LYS A 101 -0.02 -17.39 -2.79
CA LYS A 101 -0.54 -17.13 -4.13
C LYS A 101 -1.99 -16.68 -4.04
N SER A 102 -2.32 -15.52 -4.65
CA SER A 102 -3.71 -15.13 -4.83
C SER A 102 -4.43 -16.11 -5.76
N GLU A 103 -5.69 -16.42 -5.45
CA GLU A 103 -6.58 -17.20 -6.33
C GLU A 103 -7.26 -16.33 -7.39
N LEU A 104 -7.24 -15.00 -7.24
CA LEU A 104 -7.99 -14.05 -8.06
C LEU A 104 -7.12 -13.29 -9.07
N VAL A 105 -5.83 -13.10 -8.74
CA VAL A 105 -4.87 -12.35 -9.57
C VAL A 105 -3.49 -13.02 -9.57
N ASP A 106 -2.70 -12.80 -10.62
CA ASP A 106 -1.33 -13.34 -10.71
C ASP A 106 -0.34 -12.47 -9.91
N ALA A 107 -0.57 -12.39 -8.60
CA ALA A 107 0.25 -11.62 -7.66
C ALA A 107 0.31 -12.29 -6.28
N PRO A 108 1.38 -12.05 -5.48
CA PRO A 108 1.52 -12.61 -4.15
C PRO A 108 0.74 -11.79 -3.11
N ILE A 109 0.05 -12.47 -2.19
CA ILE A 109 -0.40 -11.92 -0.92
C ILE A 109 0.76 -12.08 0.07
N ILE A 110 1.09 -11.04 0.82
CA ILE A 110 2.13 -11.07 1.86
C ILE A 110 1.51 -11.53 3.16
N GLN A 111 1.89 -12.70 3.63
CA GLN A 111 1.27 -13.37 4.79
C GLN A 111 1.36 -12.53 6.07
N GLU A 112 2.43 -11.78 6.27
CA GLU A 112 2.67 -10.96 7.46
C GLU A 112 1.85 -9.66 7.49
N LEU A 113 1.23 -9.29 6.35
CA LEU A 113 0.45 -8.06 6.24
C LEU A 113 -1.05 -8.38 6.20
N PRO A 114 -1.78 -8.13 7.29
CA PRO A 114 -3.08 -8.73 7.53
C PRO A 114 -4.23 -8.14 6.69
N MET A 115 -4.00 -7.09 5.92
CA MET A 115 -5.00 -6.51 5.01
C MET A 115 -4.40 -6.25 3.64
N THR A 116 -5.05 -6.77 2.59
CA THR A 116 -4.55 -6.74 1.21
C THR A 116 -5.68 -6.48 0.23
N LEU A 117 -5.42 -5.59 -0.74
CA LEU A 117 -6.19 -5.41 -1.96
C LEU A 117 -5.55 -6.26 -3.06
N GLU A 118 -6.34 -7.04 -3.79
CA GLU A 118 -5.93 -7.81 -4.96
C GLU A 118 -6.38 -7.06 -6.21
N CYS A 119 -5.44 -6.73 -7.10
CA CYS A 119 -5.68 -5.77 -8.17
C CYS A 119 -5.25 -6.30 -9.54
N ARG A 120 -6.00 -5.93 -10.59
CA ARG A 120 -5.60 -6.03 -12.00
C ARG A 120 -5.17 -4.66 -12.51
N VAL A 121 -4.13 -4.64 -13.35
CA VAL A 121 -3.67 -3.39 -13.97
C VAL A 121 -4.69 -2.95 -15.03
N ILE A 122 -5.33 -1.81 -14.86
CA ILE A 122 -6.11 -1.11 -15.88
C ILE A 122 -5.15 -0.40 -16.82
N SER A 123 -4.25 0.42 -16.26
CA SER A 123 -3.24 1.14 -17.03
C SER A 123 -1.98 1.36 -16.18
N TYR A 124 -0.84 1.37 -16.84
CA TYR A 124 0.42 1.82 -16.25
C TYR A 124 1.26 2.51 -17.30
N ASP A 125 1.63 3.74 -17.04
CA ASP A 125 2.50 4.56 -17.84
C ASP A 125 3.82 4.81 -17.10
N LYS A 126 4.92 4.29 -17.68
CA LYS A 126 6.28 4.43 -17.14
C LYS A 126 6.79 5.87 -17.11
N GLU A 127 6.38 6.71 -18.06
CA GLU A 127 6.88 8.08 -18.17
C GLU A 127 6.25 8.99 -17.13
N SER A 128 4.93 8.88 -16.95
CA SER A 128 4.20 9.62 -15.91
C SER A 128 4.22 8.93 -14.54
N CYS A 129 4.74 7.70 -14.45
CA CYS A 129 4.72 6.86 -13.26
C CYS A 129 3.31 6.50 -12.75
N HIS A 130 2.28 6.64 -13.58
CA HIS A 130 0.89 6.52 -13.15
C HIS A 130 0.36 5.10 -13.37
N LEU A 131 0.08 4.40 -12.26
CA LEU A 131 -0.59 3.12 -12.21
C LEU A 131 -2.05 3.31 -11.81
N VAL A 132 -2.96 2.72 -12.56
CA VAL A 132 -4.38 2.55 -12.17
C VAL A 132 -4.68 1.05 -12.16
N GLY A 133 -5.25 0.58 -11.06
CA GLY A 133 -5.65 -0.82 -10.88
C GLY A 133 -7.10 -0.97 -10.49
N GLU A 134 -7.76 -1.97 -11.07
CA GLU A 134 -9.07 -2.46 -10.63
C GLU A 134 -8.89 -3.29 -9.35
N ILE A 135 -9.58 -2.94 -8.29
CA ILE A 135 -9.65 -3.72 -7.05
C ILE A 135 -10.66 -4.84 -7.26
N VAL A 136 -10.19 -6.07 -7.37
CA VAL A 136 -11.07 -7.25 -7.57
C VAL A 136 -11.46 -7.91 -6.26
N ASN A 137 -10.67 -7.69 -5.20
CA ASN A 137 -10.96 -8.17 -3.85
C ASN A 137 -10.22 -7.36 -2.80
N VAL A 138 -10.78 -7.31 -1.61
CA VAL A 138 -10.12 -6.86 -0.39
C VAL A 138 -10.28 -7.93 0.67
N SER A 139 -9.17 -8.40 1.22
CA SER A 139 -9.16 -9.39 2.30
C SER A 139 -8.47 -8.83 3.54
N ALA A 140 -8.92 -9.30 4.70
CA ALA A 140 -8.27 -9.03 5.98
C ALA A 140 -8.38 -10.25 6.88
N GLU A 141 -7.37 -10.47 7.73
CA GLU A 141 -7.40 -11.53 8.73
C GLU A 141 -8.47 -11.26 9.79
N GLU A 142 -9.22 -12.30 10.18
CA GLU A 142 -10.32 -12.20 11.15
C GLU A 142 -9.89 -11.62 12.50
N SER A 143 -8.67 -11.87 12.94
CA SER A 143 -8.10 -11.34 14.19
C SER A 143 -8.01 -9.81 14.23
N TYR A 144 -8.01 -9.16 13.05
CA TYR A 144 -7.96 -7.70 12.89
C TYR A 144 -9.36 -7.09 12.67
N LEU A 145 -10.42 -7.89 12.76
CA LEU A 145 -11.78 -7.39 12.67
C LEU A 145 -12.35 -7.05 14.06
N ASN A 146 -13.32 -6.15 14.07
CA ASN A 146 -14.15 -5.85 15.24
C ASN A 146 -15.33 -6.86 15.34
N ASP A 147 -16.14 -6.74 16.39
CA ASP A 147 -17.30 -7.63 16.64
C ASP A 147 -18.39 -7.54 15.56
N LYS A 148 -18.30 -6.57 14.63
CA LYS A 148 -19.22 -6.41 13.50
C LYS A 148 -18.66 -6.98 12.18
N GLY A 149 -17.43 -7.54 12.21
CA GLY A 149 -16.75 -8.03 11.03
C GLY A 149 -16.12 -6.92 10.18
N GLU A 150 -15.94 -5.70 10.71
CA GLU A 150 -15.28 -4.59 10.05
C GLU A 150 -13.81 -4.52 10.46
N VAL A 151 -12.92 -4.03 9.59
CA VAL A 151 -11.51 -3.84 9.92
C VAL A 151 -11.36 -2.85 11.08
N ASP A 152 -10.72 -3.30 12.16
CA ASP A 152 -10.40 -2.48 13.33
C ASP A 152 -9.03 -1.82 13.13
N THR A 153 -9.03 -0.52 12.86
CA THR A 153 -7.79 0.25 12.63
C THR A 153 -6.88 0.31 13.87
N MET A 154 -7.43 0.14 15.07
CA MET A 154 -6.64 0.11 16.30
C MET A 154 -5.91 -1.23 16.48
N LYS A 155 -6.49 -2.33 15.99
CA LYS A 155 -5.83 -3.64 15.91
C LYS A 155 -4.83 -3.66 14.73
N LEU A 156 -5.26 -3.21 13.54
CA LEU A 156 -4.46 -3.21 12.32
C LEU A 156 -3.22 -2.31 12.44
N ARG A 157 -3.32 -1.17 13.09
CA ARG A 157 -2.25 -0.17 13.27
C ARG A 157 -1.52 0.18 11.96
N PRO A 158 -2.27 0.56 10.88
CA PRO A 158 -1.66 0.84 9.59
C PRO A 158 -0.72 2.03 9.69
N LEU A 159 0.39 1.98 8.94
CA LEU A 159 1.37 3.06 8.93
C LEU A 159 0.90 4.23 8.06
N LEU A 160 1.17 5.42 8.54
CA LEU A 160 1.08 6.69 7.81
C LEU A 160 2.48 7.28 7.69
N TYR A 161 2.85 7.76 6.50
CA TYR A 161 4.12 8.44 6.28
C TYR A 161 4.00 9.93 6.56
N ASP A 162 4.89 10.46 7.37
CA ASP A 162 5.03 11.90 7.63
C ASP A 162 6.17 12.46 6.77
N PRO A 163 5.86 13.20 5.68
CA PRO A 163 6.88 13.69 4.74
C PRO A 163 7.74 14.82 5.28
N MET A 164 7.37 15.44 6.41
CA MET A 164 8.17 16.49 7.02
C MET A 164 9.21 15.96 7.99
N SER A 165 8.86 14.96 8.77
CA SER A 165 9.75 14.36 9.79
C SER A 165 10.44 13.09 9.31
N HIS A 166 10.05 12.56 8.14
CA HIS A 166 10.48 11.25 7.61
C HIS A 166 10.25 10.11 8.61
N CYS A 167 9.10 10.13 9.28
CA CYS A 167 8.71 9.14 10.27
C CYS A 167 7.45 8.40 9.83
N TYR A 168 7.28 7.19 10.33
CA TYR A 168 6.01 6.48 10.29
C TYR A 168 5.19 6.79 11.54
N ARG A 169 3.87 6.95 11.36
CA ARG A 169 2.89 7.16 12.42
C ARG A 169 1.79 6.13 12.30
N VAL A 170 1.02 5.92 13.35
CA VAL A 170 -0.21 5.12 13.33
C VAL A 170 -1.41 6.05 13.52
N PRO A 171 -2.62 5.67 13.04
CA PRO A 171 -3.85 6.38 13.38
C PRO A 171 -4.03 6.50 14.89
N GLY A 172 -4.56 7.63 15.32
CA GLY A 172 -4.88 7.88 16.73
C GLY A 172 -6.35 7.62 17.06
N GLU A 173 -6.83 8.31 18.09
CA GLU A 173 -8.22 8.23 18.54
C GLU A 173 -9.23 8.77 17.52
N VAL A 174 -10.48 8.35 17.66
CA VAL A 174 -11.60 8.84 16.83
C VAL A 174 -11.91 10.29 17.18
N ALA A 175 -11.71 11.20 16.24
CA ALA A 175 -12.00 12.63 16.43
C ALA A 175 -13.51 12.93 16.34
N ALA A 176 -14.23 12.29 15.41
CA ALA A 176 -15.66 12.50 15.21
C ALA A 176 -16.27 11.39 14.33
N ARG A 177 -17.60 11.25 14.38
CA ARG A 177 -18.33 10.36 13.46
C ARG A 177 -18.58 11.10 12.13
N ALA A 178 -18.02 10.57 11.04
CA ALA A 178 -18.22 11.07 9.69
C ALA A 178 -19.73 11.08 9.31
N PHE A 179 -20.13 11.99 8.45
CA PHE A 179 -21.50 12.23 7.99
C PHE A 179 -22.52 12.58 9.10
N HIS A 180 -22.07 12.65 10.37
CA HIS A 180 -22.90 13.01 11.53
C HIS A 180 -22.47 14.31 12.17
N VAL A 181 -21.17 14.52 12.40
CA VAL A 181 -20.67 15.71 13.10
C VAL A 181 -21.08 17.01 12.43
N GLY A 182 -21.15 17.04 11.09
CA GLY A 182 -21.61 18.22 10.33
C GLY A 182 -23.10 18.52 10.43
N MET A 183 -23.93 17.61 10.94
CA MET A 183 -25.37 17.84 11.09
C MET A 183 -25.70 18.94 12.10
N SER A 184 -24.78 19.23 13.03
CA SER A 184 -24.92 20.34 13.99
C SER A 184 -24.88 21.75 13.35
N LEU A 185 -24.49 21.83 12.06
CA LEU A 185 -24.41 23.07 11.30
C LEU A 185 -25.66 23.31 10.42
N LYS A 186 -26.62 22.37 10.41
CA LYS A 186 -27.94 22.52 9.76
C LYS A 186 -28.90 23.19 10.70
#